data_4f48afedb92c7cbbc58cfb53a66635bd
#
_entry.id   4f48afedb92c7cbbc58cfb53a66635bd
#
_cell.length_a   1.000
_cell.length_b   1.000
_cell.length_c   1.000
_cell.angle_alpha   90.00
_cell.angle_beta   90.00
_cell.angle_gamma   90.00
#
_symmetry.space_group_name_H-M   'P 1'
#
loop_
_entity.id
_entity.type
_entity.pdbx_description
1 polymer ?
#
loop_
_entity_poly.entity_id
_entity_poly.type
_entity_poly.pdbx_seq_one_letter_code
_entity_poly.pdbx_strand_id
1 'polypeptide(L)'
;MKSDFVKKGTERAPHRSLFNAAGYTDEELERPLIGVVNSFNEIVPGHMNLDKICEAVKKGIYLAGGVPVEIPAIAVCDGIAMNHTGMKYSLVTRELIADSTEAMAEAHQFDGLVMIPNCDKNVPGLLMAAARVNVPTIFVSGGPMLAGRKMDGKRTCLSSLFEAVGQFNAGNMTEDKLHEFEQKACPTCGSCSGMYTANSMNCLTEVLGMALRGNGTIPAVYSERIRLAKHAGMQIVQLIKKDIRPRDI
;
A
#
# COMPACT_ATOMS: atom_id res chain seq x y z
N MET A 1 13.98 -20.81 -8.17
CA MET A 1 13.26 -19.54 -8.06
C MET A 1 12.30 -19.42 -9.23
N LYS A 2 11.11 -18.82 -9.04
CA LYS A 2 10.16 -18.57 -10.16
C LYS A 2 10.78 -17.67 -11.22
N SER A 3 11.55 -16.67 -10.79
CA SER A 3 12.27 -15.76 -11.70
C SER A 3 13.35 -16.42 -12.57
N ASP A 4 13.73 -17.65 -12.29
CA ASP A 4 14.67 -18.38 -13.17
C ASP A 4 14.10 -18.58 -14.57
N PHE A 5 12.76 -18.63 -14.73
CA PHE A 5 12.10 -18.69 -16.03
C PHE A 5 12.39 -17.49 -16.95
N VAL A 6 12.77 -16.35 -16.39
CA VAL A 6 13.12 -15.14 -17.17
C VAL A 6 14.60 -14.78 -17.11
N LYS A 7 15.40 -15.46 -16.27
CA LYS A 7 16.83 -15.14 -16.07
C LYS A 7 17.80 -16.22 -16.55
N LYS A 8 17.46 -17.51 -16.42
CA LYS A 8 18.42 -18.62 -16.59
C LYS A 8 18.25 -19.34 -17.92
N GLY A 9 19.37 -19.86 -18.42
CA GLY A 9 19.46 -20.60 -19.67
C GLY A 9 19.82 -19.74 -20.88
N THR A 10 20.34 -20.39 -21.93
CA THR A 10 20.79 -19.72 -23.16
C THR A 10 19.64 -19.01 -23.88
N GLU A 11 18.45 -19.61 -23.88
CA GLU A 11 17.25 -19.06 -24.49
C GLU A 11 16.77 -17.76 -23.84
N ARG A 12 17.26 -17.44 -22.62
CA ARG A 12 16.93 -16.22 -21.87
C ARG A 12 17.95 -15.10 -22.06
N ALA A 13 18.90 -15.25 -22.97
CA ALA A 13 19.85 -14.19 -23.31
C ALA A 13 19.14 -12.88 -23.75
N PRO A 14 18.07 -12.89 -24.59
CA PRO A 14 17.32 -11.68 -24.91
C PRO A 14 16.68 -11.04 -23.67
N HIS A 15 16.16 -11.82 -22.73
CA HIS A 15 15.56 -11.32 -21.47
C HIS A 15 16.62 -10.62 -20.61
N ARG A 16 17.79 -11.25 -20.43
CA ARG A 16 18.90 -10.63 -19.67
C ARG A 16 19.39 -9.33 -20.32
N SER A 17 19.40 -9.28 -21.64
CA SER A 17 19.71 -8.01 -22.36
C SER A 17 18.73 -6.90 -22.03
N LEU A 18 17.45 -7.21 -21.84
CA LEU A 18 16.43 -6.23 -21.43
C LEU A 18 16.60 -5.83 -19.94
N PHE A 19 16.96 -6.78 -19.07
CA PHE A 19 17.32 -6.46 -17.68
C PHE A 19 18.56 -5.55 -17.63
N ASN A 20 19.59 -5.82 -18.43
CA ASN A 20 20.77 -4.97 -18.52
C ASN A 20 20.41 -3.56 -19.03
N ALA A 21 19.50 -3.44 -20.00
CA ALA A 21 19.00 -2.16 -20.48
C ALA A 21 18.24 -1.37 -19.39
N ALA A 22 17.63 -2.08 -18.42
CA ALA A 22 17.00 -1.49 -17.24
C ALA A 22 17.99 -1.22 -16.08
N GLY A 23 19.29 -1.54 -16.27
CA GLY A 23 20.36 -1.24 -15.32
C GLY A 23 20.64 -2.35 -14.28
N TYR A 24 20.08 -3.54 -14.46
CA TYR A 24 20.38 -4.68 -13.57
C TYR A 24 21.76 -5.26 -13.88
N THR A 25 22.49 -5.66 -12.83
CA THR A 25 23.79 -6.33 -12.95
C THR A 25 23.63 -7.85 -12.95
N ASP A 26 24.69 -8.56 -13.38
CA ASP A 26 24.69 -10.03 -13.36
C ASP A 26 24.53 -10.58 -11.94
N GLU A 27 25.13 -9.94 -10.93
CA GLU A 27 25.02 -10.31 -9.52
C GLU A 27 23.59 -10.14 -8.99
N GLU A 28 22.85 -9.12 -9.46
CA GLU A 28 21.45 -8.95 -9.13
C GLU A 28 20.58 -10.04 -9.77
N LEU A 29 20.88 -10.44 -11.01
CA LEU A 29 20.12 -11.48 -11.70
C LEU A 29 20.33 -12.88 -11.07
N GLU A 30 21.35 -13.10 -10.26
CA GLU A 30 21.51 -14.34 -9.48
C GLU A 30 20.63 -14.38 -8.21
N ARG A 31 20.03 -13.26 -7.83
CA ARG A 31 19.20 -13.13 -6.62
C ARG A 31 17.70 -13.24 -6.94
N PRO A 32 16.84 -13.48 -5.91
CA PRO A 32 15.40 -13.48 -6.11
C PRO A 32 14.90 -12.08 -6.52
N LEU A 33 14.06 -12.04 -7.57
CA LEU A 33 13.35 -10.82 -8.00
C LEU A 33 12.06 -10.66 -7.20
N ILE A 34 11.91 -9.53 -6.52
CA ILE A 34 10.79 -9.27 -5.63
C ILE A 34 10.01 -8.07 -6.15
N GLY A 35 8.77 -8.31 -6.58
CA GLY A 35 7.88 -7.24 -7.02
C GLY A 35 7.45 -6.38 -5.82
N VAL A 36 7.69 -5.09 -5.89
CA VAL A 36 7.23 -4.10 -4.91
C VAL A 36 6.08 -3.34 -5.54
N VAL A 37 4.85 -3.73 -5.18
CA VAL A 37 3.62 -3.16 -5.74
C VAL A 37 3.29 -1.88 -5.00
N ASN A 38 3.64 -0.75 -5.59
CA ASN A 38 3.52 0.57 -4.96
C ASN A 38 2.28 1.31 -5.49
N SER A 39 1.38 1.68 -4.58
CA SER A 39 0.17 2.44 -4.91
C SER A 39 0.34 3.95 -4.74
N PHE A 40 1.56 4.45 -4.76
CA PHE A 40 1.86 5.88 -4.65
C PHE A 40 1.07 6.71 -5.67
N ASN A 41 0.49 7.80 -5.22
CA ASN A 41 -0.03 8.89 -6.03
C ASN A 41 -0.19 10.15 -5.15
N GLU A 42 -0.35 11.31 -5.77
CA GLU A 42 -0.40 12.60 -5.09
C GLU A 42 -1.83 13.05 -4.74
N ILE A 43 -2.88 12.36 -5.24
CA ILE A 43 -4.28 12.75 -5.02
C ILE A 43 -4.89 12.10 -3.78
N VAL A 44 -4.45 10.90 -3.41
CA VAL A 44 -5.00 10.16 -2.26
C VAL A 44 -4.18 10.48 -1.01
N PRO A 45 -4.75 11.12 0.02
CA PRO A 45 -4.00 11.49 1.24
C PRO A 45 -3.30 10.31 1.93
N GLY A 46 -3.87 9.11 1.82
CA GLY A 46 -3.26 7.87 2.32
C GLY A 46 -2.08 7.38 1.51
N HIS A 47 -1.87 7.86 0.28
CA HIS A 47 -0.89 7.34 -0.65
C HIS A 47 0.28 8.27 -0.92
N MET A 48 0.17 9.55 -0.58
CA MET A 48 1.18 10.56 -0.89
C MET A 48 2.55 10.36 -0.21
N ASN A 49 2.67 9.44 0.75
CA ASN A 49 3.92 9.07 1.41
C ASN A 49 4.39 7.64 1.06
N LEU A 50 3.71 6.94 0.16
CA LEU A 50 4.04 5.55 -0.18
C LEU A 50 5.34 5.43 -0.96
N ASP A 51 5.79 6.48 -1.63
CA ASP A 51 7.12 6.59 -2.22
C ASP A 51 8.23 6.33 -1.17
N LYS A 52 8.13 6.97 0.00
CA LYS A 52 9.07 6.81 1.13
C LYS A 52 9.00 5.42 1.75
N ILE A 53 7.80 4.86 1.84
CA ILE A 53 7.58 3.49 2.32
C ILE A 53 8.21 2.50 1.33
N CYS A 54 7.99 2.67 0.03
CA CYS A 54 8.57 1.85 -1.03
C CYS A 54 10.10 1.85 -0.97
N GLU A 55 10.71 3.02 -0.86
CA GLU A 55 12.16 3.15 -0.72
C GLU A 55 12.70 2.43 0.53
N ALA A 56 11.98 2.49 1.64
CA ALA A 56 12.35 1.77 2.85
C ALA A 56 12.25 0.25 2.67
N VAL A 57 11.19 -0.24 2.00
CA VAL A 57 11.01 -1.65 1.63
C VAL A 57 12.16 -2.13 0.74
N LYS A 58 12.49 -1.40 -0.32
CA LYS A 58 13.59 -1.73 -1.24
C LYS A 58 14.92 -1.88 -0.50
N LYS A 59 15.23 -0.95 0.41
CA LYS A 59 16.42 -1.03 1.27
C LYS A 59 16.42 -2.29 2.13
N GLY A 60 15.27 -2.68 2.68
CA GLY A 60 15.11 -3.93 3.45
C GLY A 60 15.36 -5.18 2.60
N ILE A 61 14.86 -5.20 1.37
CA ILE A 61 15.03 -6.29 0.41
C ILE A 61 16.53 -6.45 0.05
N TYR A 62 17.21 -5.35 -0.30
CA TYR A 62 18.64 -5.38 -0.59
C TYR A 62 19.47 -5.88 0.59
N LEU A 63 19.18 -5.40 1.81
CA LEU A 63 19.85 -5.86 3.04
C LEU A 63 19.72 -7.36 3.26
N ALA A 64 18.62 -7.97 2.84
CA ALA A 64 18.37 -9.39 2.99
C ALA A 64 18.86 -10.25 1.79
N GLY A 65 19.40 -9.60 0.75
CA GLY A 65 19.98 -10.28 -0.42
C GLY A 65 18.99 -10.56 -1.54
N GLY A 66 17.84 -9.87 -1.60
CA GLY A 66 16.91 -9.87 -2.73
C GLY A 66 17.12 -8.65 -3.65
N VAL A 67 16.42 -8.64 -4.77
CA VAL A 67 16.40 -7.53 -5.74
C VAL A 67 14.97 -7.00 -5.87
N PRO A 68 14.68 -5.78 -5.43
CA PRO A 68 13.36 -5.19 -5.55
C PRO A 68 13.10 -4.63 -6.95
N VAL A 69 11.92 -4.91 -7.47
CA VAL A 69 11.42 -4.36 -8.73
C VAL A 69 10.10 -3.65 -8.44
N GLU A 70 10.10 -2.33 -8.51
CA GLU A 70 8.90 -1.54 -8.25
C GLU A 70 7.95 -1.60 -9.45
N ILE A 71 6.67 -1.87 -9.16
CA ILE A 71 5.58 -1.84 -10.14
C ILE A 71 4.41 -1.05 -9.57
N PRO A 72 3.64 -0.32 -10.40
CA PRO A 72 2.56 0.52 -9.92
C PRO A 72 1.28 -0.26 -9.63
N ALA A 73 0.50 0.23 -8.67
CA ALA A 73 -0.92 -0.05 -8.54
C ALA A 73 -1.70 1.26 -8.45
N ILE A 74 -2.94 1.27 -8.95
CA ILE A 74 -3.82 2.43 -8.86
C ILE A 74 -4.55 2.49 -7.51
N ALA A 75 -5.08 3.66 -7.18
CA ALA A 75 -6.01 3.84 -6.08
C ALA A 75 -6.95 5.02 -6.34
N VAL A 76 -8.20 4.89 -5.89
CA VAL A 76 -9.18 5.96 -5.82
C VAL A 76 -9.40 6.31 -4.36
N CYS A 77 -9.47 7.59 -4.04
CA CYS A 77 -9.86 8.05 -2.72
C CYS A 77 -11.38 8.09 -2.62
N ASP A 78 -11.98 7.18 -1.87
CA ASP A 78 -13.43 7.13 -1.68
C ASP A 78 -13.96 8.44 -1.08
N GLY A 79 -13.22 9.06 -0.16
CA GLY A 79 -13.60 10.32 0.46
C GLY A 79 -13.69 11.50 -0.53
N ILE A 80 -12.76 11.56 -1.49
CA ILE A 80 -12.79 12.61 -2.55
C ILE A 80 -13.84 12.28 -3.61
N ALA A 81 -14.08 11.00 -3.90
CA ALA A 81 -15.06 10.55 -4.88
C ALA A 81 -16.51 10.57 -4.36
N MET A 82 -16.72 10.75 -3.06
CA MET A 82 -18.02 10.68 -2.39
C MET A 82 -18.98 11.78 -2.90
N ASN A 83 -20.27 11.43 -2.96
CA ASN A 83 -21.39 12.33 -3.32
C ASN A 83 -21.37 12.91 -4.75
N HIS A 84 -20.58 12.34 -5.67
CA HIS A 84 -20.64 12.66 -7.09
C HIS A 84 -20.42 11.41 -7.96
N THR A 85 -20.48 11.55 -9.29
CA THR A 85 -20.39 10.42 -10.23
C THR A 85 -19.09 9.62 -10.12
N GLY A 86 -18.01 10.21 -9.61
CA GLY A 86 -16.73 9.56 -9.38
C GLY A 86 -16.81 8.36 -8.44
N MET A 87 -17.78 8.33 -7.51
CA MET A 87 -17.95 7.21 -6.58
C MET A 87 -18.28 5.88 -7.28
N LYS A 88 -18.83 5.91 -8.49
CA LYS A 88 -19.07 4.71 -9.31
C LYS A 88 -17.79 3.97 -9.67
N TYR A 89 -16.65 4.66 -9.69
CA TYR A 89 -15.35 4.09 -10.02
C TYR A 89 -14.63 3.49 -8.81
N SER A 90 -15.04 3.79 -7.59
CA SER A 90 -14.39 3.29 -6.39
C SER A 90 -14.38 1.76 -6.34
N LEU A 91 -15.54 1.11 -6.32
CA LEU A 91 -15.62 -0.35 -6.20
C LEU A 91 -14.99 -1.09 -7.39
N VAL A 92 -15.14 -0.56 -8.60
CA VAL A 92 -14.58 -1.17 -9.82
C VAL A 92 -13.06 -1.28 -9.76
N THR A 93 -12.40 -0.33 -9.11
CA THR A 93 -10.93 -0.33 -8.99
C THR A 93 -10.41 -1.52 -8.20
N ARG A 94 -11.18 -2.12 -7.31
CA ARG A 94 -10.76 -3.33 -6.58
C ARG A 94 -10.38 -4.46 -7.54
N GLU A 95 -11.23 -4.74 -8.54
CA GLU A 95 -10.97 -5.77 -9.55
C GLU A 95 -9.82 -5.36 -10.48
N LEU A 96 -9.81 -4.11 -10.94
CA LEU A 96 -8.73 -3.60 -11.80
C LEU A 96 -7.36 -3.68 -11.12
N ILE A 97 -7.29 -3.40 -9.82
CA ILE A 97 -6.05 -3.51 -9.04
C ILE A 97 -5.63 -4.98 -8.95
N ALA A 98 -6.57 -5.87 -8.67
CA ALA A 98 -6.29 -7.30 -8.59
C ALA A 98 -5.79 -7.84 -9.94
N ASP A 99 -6.50 -7.57 -11.04
CA ASP A 99 -6.20 -8.07 -12.37
C ASP A 99 -4.86 -7.53 -12.90
N SER A 100 -4.63 -6.21 -12.77
CA SER A 100 -3.38 -5.60 -13.24
C SER A 100 -2.16 -6.07 -12.44
N THR A 101 -2.31 -6.23 -11.13
CA THR A 101 -1.22 -6.74 -10.28
C THR A 101 -0.90 -8.20 -10.59
N GLU A 102 -1.94 -9.04 -10.77
CA GLU A 102 -1.79 -10.44 -11.19
C GLU A 102 -1.08 -10.53 -12.54
N ALA A 103 -1.53 -9.75 -13.54
CA ALA A 103 -0.92 -9.71 -14.86
C ALA A 103 0.57 -9.34 -14.80
N MET A 104 0.93 -8.30 -14.05
CA MET A 104 2.32 -7.87 -13.88
C MET A 104 3.16 -8.93 -13.18
N ALA A 105 2.63 -9.53 -12.11
CA ALA A 105 3.36 -10.52 -11.32
C ALA A 105 3.61 -11.82 -12.12
N GLU A 106 2.61 -12.30 -12.84
CA GLU A 106 2.71 -13.53 -13.64
C GLU A 106 3.56 -13.33 -14.90
N ALA A 107 3.42 -12.20 -15.59
CA ALA A 107 4.23 -11.92 -16.78
C ALA A 107 5.72 -11.82 -16.49
N HIS A 108 6.10 -11.25 -15.34
CA HIS A 108 7.50 -11.01 -14.98
C HIS A 108 8.09 -12.05 -14.01
N GLN A 109 7.29 -13.04 -13.59
CA GLN A 109 7.72 -14.20 -12.81
C GLN A 109 8.44 -13.84 -11.50
N PHE A 110 7.89 -12.92 -10.71
CA PHE A 110 8.47 -12.56 -9.41
C PHE A 110 8.48 -13.73 -8.43
N ASP A 111 9.55 -13.82 -7.64
CA ASP A 111 9.73 -14.85 -6.61
C ASP A 111 8.90 -14.56 -5.35
N GLY A 112 8.55 -13.31 -5.14
CA GLY A 112 7.70 -12.84 -4.05
C GLY A 112 7.23 -11.42 -4.28
N LEU A 113 6.26 -10.96 -3.48
CA LEU A 113 5.65 -9.65 -3.61
C LEU A 113 5.62 -8.90 -2.28
N VAL A 114 5.90 -7.61 -2.31
CA VAL A 114 5.58 -6.69 -1.22
C VAL A 114 4.49 -5.75 -1.71
N MET A 115 3.33 -5.81 -1.08
CA MET A 115 2.17 -4.99 -1.42
C MET A 115 2.15 -3.73 -0.55
N ILE A 116 2.09 -2.56 -1.16
CA ILE A 116 2.10 -1.26 -0.46
C ILE A 116 0.79 -0.51 -0.72
N PRO A 117 -0.32 -0.92 -0.07
CA PRO A 117 -1.61 -0.24 -0.14
C PRO A 117 -1.79 0.80 0.97
N ASN A 118 -2.86 1.60 0.88
CA ASN A 118 -3.36 2.34 2.05
C ASN A 118 -4.81 2.88 1.91
N CYS A 119 -5.59 2.48 0.89
CA CYS A 119 -6.93 3.02 0.66
C CYS A 119 -7.99 1.91 0.54
N ASP A 120 -9.27 2.30 0.54
CA ASP A 120 -10.45 1.45 0.78
C ASP A 120 -10.58 0.24 -0.16
N LYS A 121 -10.38 0.43 -1.47
CA LYS A 121 -10.48 -0.66 -2.46
C LYS A 121 -9.10 -1.21 -2.85
N ASN A 122 -8.05 -0.45 -2.55
CA ASN A 122 -6.68 -0.82 -2.87
C ASN A 122 -6.18 -1.96 -1.98
N VAL A 123 -6.42 -1.92 -0.67
CA VAL A 123 -6.04 -3.02 0.24
C VAL A 123 -6.71 -4.34 -0.16
N PRO A 124 -8.05 -4.43 -0.30
CA PRO A 124 -8.69 -5.68 -0.69
C PRO A 124 -8.34 -6.11 -2.11
N GLY A 125 -8.15 -5.18 -3.06
CA GLY A 125 -7.71 -5.52 -4.41
C GLY A 125 -6.34 -6.21 -4.44
N LEU A 126 -5.39 -5.69 -3.68
CA LEU A 126 -4.07 -6.32 -3.55
C LEU A 126 -4.10 -7.65 -2.77
N LEU A 127 -5.01 -7.80 -1.78
CA LEU A 127 -5.23 -9.10 -1.12
C LEU A 127 -5.77 -10.14 -2.10
N MET A 128 -6.70 -9.76 -2.98
CA MET A 128 -7.20 -10.63 -4.04
C MET A 128 -6.06 -11.04 -5.00
N ALA A 129 -5.23 -10.09 -5.44
CA ALA A 129 -4.06 -10.37 -6.27
C ALA A 129 -3.10 -11.34 -5.56
N ALA A 130 -2.77 -11.10 -4.30
CA ALA A 130 -1.90 -11.96 -3.52
C ALA A 130 -2.41 -13.40 -3.44
N ALA A 131 -3.71 -13.58 -3.19
CA ALA A 131 -4.35 -14.88 -3.14
C ALA A 131 -4.40 -15.58 -4.50
N ARG A 132 -4.56 -14.83 -5.61
CA ARG A 132 -4.59 -15.39 -6.97
C ARG A 132 -3.20 -15.82 -7.43
N VAL A 133 -2.22 -14.94 -7.34
CA VAL A 133 -0.81 -15.18 -7.74
C VAL A 133 -0.16 -16.26 -6.86
N ASN A 134 -0.47 -16.25 -5.59
CA ASN A 134 -0.03 -17.24 -4.60
C ASN A 134 1.49 -17.48 -4.57
N VAL A 135 2.27 -16.42 -4.65
CA VAL A 135 3.71 -16.42 -4.32
C VAL A 135 3.91 -15.84 -2.93
N PRO A 136 5.03 -16.09 -2.25
CA PRO A 136 5.34 -15.45 -0.98
C PRO A 136 5.06 -13.96 -1.03
N THR A 137 4.22 -13.47 -0.11
CA THR A 137 3.74 -12.08 -0.15
C THR A 137 3.65 -11.50 1.25
N ILE A 138 3.98 -10.21 1.40
CA ILE A 138 3.82 -9.45 2.63
C ILE A 138 3.22 -8.07 2.34
N PHE A 139 2.42 -7.56 3.26
CA PHE A 139 1.79 -6.24 3.18
C PHE A 139 2.48 -5.21 4.06
N VAL A 140 2.63 -3.99 3.53
CA VAL A 140 3.11 -2.83 4.27
C VAL A 140 2.23 -1.65 3.94
N SER A 141 1.34 -1.26 4.83
CA SER A 141 0.48 -0.09 4.60
C SER A 141 1.23 1.23 4.81
N GLY A 142 0.69 2.30 4.26
CA GLY A 142 1.19 3.66 4.51
C GLY A 142 0.94 4.16 5.93
N GLY A 143 0.09 3.46 6.70
CA GLY A 143 -0.32 3.82 8.05
C GLY A 143 -1.46 4.84 8.10
N PRO A 144 -2.14 4.97 9.27
CA PRO A 144 -3.19 5.94 9.47
C PRO A 144 -2.61 7.36 9.65
N MET A 145 -3.41 8.38 9.27
CA MET A 145 -3.15 9.76 9.67
C MET A 145 -3.30 9.94 11.17
N LEU A 146 -2.71 10.98 11.72
CA LEU A 146 -2.96 11.38 13.09
C LEU A 146 -4.42 11.83 13.26
N ALA A 147 -4.96 11.67 14.47
CA ALA A 147 -6.24 12.27 14.81
C ALA A 147 -6.19 13.78 14.61
N GLY A 148 -7.31 14.36 14.17
CA GLY A 148 -7.46 15.80 13.95
C GLY A 148 -7.16 16.61 15.21
N ARG A 149 -6.88 17.88 15.03
CA ARG A 149 -6.65 18.83 16.13
C ARG A 149 -7.94 19.02 16.93
N LYS A 150 -7.79 19.43 18.20
CA LYS A 150 -8.95 19.69 19.06
C LYS A 150 -9.75 20.90 18.57
N MET A 151 -11.06 20.72 18.53
CA MET A 151 -12.06 21.76 18.36
C MET A 151 -13.05 21.65 19.53
N ASP A 152 -13.31 22.76 20.19
CA ASP A 152 -14.20 22.81 21.37
C ASP A 152 -13.91 21.70 22.40
N GLY A 153 -12.63 21.45 22.65
CA GLY A 153 -12.14 20.44 23.60
C GLY A 153 -12.14 18.99 23.11
N LYS A 154 -12.75 18.68 21.96
CA LYS A 154 -12.83 17.34 21.38
C LYS A 154 -11.84 17.18 20.21
N ARG A 155 -11.27 15.98 20.04
CA ARG A 155 -10.48 15.64 18.84
C ARG A 155 -11.42 15.51 17.65
N THR A 156 -10.97 16.00 16.50
CA THR A 156 -11.69 15.91 15.24
C THR A 156 -11.19 14.76 14.38
N CYS A 157 -11.98 14.36 13.41
CA CYS A 157 -11.65 13.44 12.33
C CYS A 157 -12.59 13.72 11.15
N LEU A 158 -12.51 12.98 10.08
CA LEU A 158 -13.39 13.14 8.93
C LEU A 158 -14.88 13.00 9.30
N SER A 159 -15.23 12.12 10.25
CA SER A 159 -16.60 11.99 10.74
C SER A 159 -17.13 13.29 11.38
N SER A 160 -16.29 13.95 12.20
CA SER A 160 -16.64 15.24 12.81
C SER A 160 -16.89 16.32 11.76
N LEU A 161 -16.22 16.24 10.61
CA LEU A 161 -16.44 17.19 9.52
C LEU A 161 -17.80 16.98 8.84
N PHE A 162 -18.25 15.72 8.68
CA PHE A 162 -19.63 15.47 8.20
C PHE A 162 -20.68 16.00 9.16
N GLU A 163 -20.47 15.86 10.47
CA GLU A 163 -21.34 16.46 11.48
C GLU A 163 -21.33 17.97 11.41
N ALA A 164 -20.16 18.60 11.20
CA ALA A 164 -20.01 20.04 11.04
C ALA A 164 -20.77 20.58 9.82
N VAL A 165 -20.72 19.87 8.69
CA VAL A 165 -21.52 20.20 7.48
C VAL A 165 -23.01 20.12 7.80
N GLY A 166 -23.47 19.11 8.54
CA GLY A 166 -24.87 19.03 8.98
C GLY A 166 -25.29 20.21 9.86
N GLN A 167 -24.43 20.61 10.81
CA GLN A 167 -24.68 21.79 11.67
C GLN A 167 -24.71 23.09 10.87
N PHE A 168 -23.81 23.26 9.91
CA PHE A 168 -23.81 24.43 9.03
C PHE A 168 -25.09 24.53 8.20
N ASN A 169 -25.51 23.41 7.57
CA ASN A 169 -26.75 23.38 6.80
C ASN A 169 -28.01 23.63 7.64
N ALA A 170 -27.96 23.30 8.93
CA ALA A 170 -29.04 23.59 9.89
C ALA A 170 -28.99 25.02 10.47
N GLY A 171 -28.04 25.86 10.05
CA GLY A 171 -27.85 27.21 10.55
C GLY A 171 -27.24 27.33 11.96
N ASN A 172 -26.69 26.25 12.49
CA ASN A 172 -26.09 26.16 13.82
C ASN A 172 -24.57 26.38 13.86
N MET A 173 -23.96 26.66 12.71
CA MET A 173 -22.52 26.88 12.57
C MET A 173 -22.23 27.98 11.55
N THR A 174 -21.23 28.81 11.80
CA THR A 174 -20.76 29.82 10.84
C THR A 174 -19.82 29.21 9.82
N GLU A 175 -19.67 29.89 8.66
CA GLU A 175 -18.74 29.47 7.59
C GLU A 175 -17.28 29.46 8.09
N ASP A 176 -16.87 30.48 8.84
CA ASP A 176 -15.51 30.53 9.43
C ASP A 176 -15.24 29.33 10.33
N LYS A 177 -16.24 28.92 11.13
CA LYS A 177 -16.09 27.74 11.99
C LYS A 177 -16.02 26.46 11.20
N LEU A 178 -16.81 26.30 10.15
CA LEU A 178 -16.73 25.15 9.24
C LEU A 178 -15.35 25.09 8.58
N HIS A 179 -14.85 26.22 8.08
CA HIS A 179 -13.50 26.29 7.49
C HIS A 179 -12.39 25.92 8.47
N GLU A 180 -12.52 26.31 9.74
CA GLU A 180 -11.61 25.88 10.80
C GLU A 180 -11.61 24.35 10.98
N PHE A 181 -12.78 23.68 10.89
CA PHE A 181 -12.89 22.23 10.89
C PHE A 181 -12.19 21.58 9.70
N GLU A 182 -12.36 22.13 8.49
CA GLU A 182 -11.69 21.61 7.28
C GLU A 182 -10.16 21.56 7.44
N GLN A 183 -9.57 22.62 8.01
CA GLN A 183 -8.13 22.70 8.21
C GLN A 183 -7.60 21.80 9.33
N LYS A 184 -8.44 21.35 10.26
CA LYS A 184 -8.01 20.64 11.47
C LYS A 184 -8.38 19.17 11.52
N ALA A 185 -9.37 18.73 10.73
CA ALA A 185 -9.92 17.38 10.80
C ALA A 185 -8.95 16.30 10.26
N CYS A 186 -8.18 16.62 9.22
CA CYS A 186 -7.25 15.71 8.56
C CYS A 186 -5.83 16.31 8.55
N PRO A 187 -5.06 16.22 9.64
CA PRO A 187 -3.86 17.02 9.84
C PRO A 187 -2.58 16.49 9.16
N THR A 188 -2.58 15.23 8.71
CA THR A 188 -1.38 14.59 8.12
C THR A 188 -1.75 13.68 6.96
N CYS A 189 -0.75 13.24 6.20
CA CYS A 189 -0.92 12.10 5.30
C CYS A 189 -1.27 10.82 6.08
N GLY A 190 -1.76 9.80 5.38
CA GLY A 190 -2.17 8.53 5.94
C GLY A 190 -3.62 8.19 5.59
N SER A 191 -4.03 6.95 5.86
CA SER A 191 -5.42 6.55 5.76
C SER A 191 -6.28 7.28 6.81
N CYS A 192 -7.58 7.36 6.59
CA CYS A 192 -8.49 8.10 7.48
C CYS A 192 -8.36 7.65 8.94
N SER A 193 -8.22 8.60 9.89
CA SER A 193 -8.14 8.32 11.34
C SER A 193 -9.46 7.81 11.95
N GLY A 194 -10.58 7.89 11.21
CA GLY A 194 -11.90 7.48 11.66
C GLY A 194 -12.17 5.97 11.64
N MET A 195 -11.15 5.12 11.40
CA MET A 195 -11.27 3.65 11.34
C MET A 195 -12.29 3.16 10.27
N TYR A 196 -12.34 3.82 9.11
CA TYR A 196 -13.09 3.33 7.97
C TYR A 196 -12.41 2.14 7.30
N THR A 197 -12.85 1.75 6.10
CA THR A 197 -12.41 0.53 5.42
C THR A 197 -10.88 0.41 5.32
N ALA A 198 -10.18 1.47 4.97
CA ALA A 198 -8.72 1.45 4.81
C ALA A 198 -8.01 0.98 6.10
N ASN A 199 -8.33 1.61 7.25
CA ASN A 199 -7.72 1.23 8.53
C ASN A 199 -8.15 -0.18 8.97
N SER A 200 -9.43 -0.52 8.83
CA SER A 200 -9.95 -1.85 9.17
C SER A 200 -9.25 -2.94 8.35
N MET A 201 -9.09 -2.74 7.05
CA MET A 201 -8.41 -3.69 6.18
C MET A 201 -6.90 -3.77 6.46
N ASN A 202 -6.25 -2.66 6.80
CA ASN A 202 -4.84 -2.67 7.19
C ASN A 202 -4.61 -3.43 8.52
N CYS A 203 -5.53 -3.33 9.48
CA CYS A 203 -5.51 -4.15 10.69
C CYS A 203 -5.80 -5.62 10.35
N LEU A 204 -6.75 -5.88 9.44
CA LEU A 204 -7.07 -7.23 9.01
C LEU A 204 -5.87 -7.95 8.37
N THR A 205 -4.99 -7.25 7.63
CA THR A 205 -3.77 -7.87 7.09
C THR A 205 -2.86 -8.43 8.17
N GLU A 206 -2.84 -7.84 9.37
CA GLU A 206 -2.11 -8.39 10.53
C GLU A 206 -2.79 -9.65 11.06
N VAL A 207 -4.11 -9.61 11.22
CA VAL A 207 -4.90 -10.74 11.74
C VAL A 207 -4.80 -11.96 10.83
N LEU A 208 -4.78 -11.72 9.52
CA LEU A 208 -4.58 -12.76 8.51
C LEU A 208 -3.15 -13.30 8.42
N GLY A 209 -2.20 -12.75 9.18
CA GLY A 209 -0.79 -13.15 9.07
C GLY A 209 -0.06 -12.58 7.85
N MET A 210 -0.70 -11.73 7.05
CA MET A 210 -0.15 -11.16 5.81
C MET A 210 0.73 -9.93 6.03
N ALA A 211 0.78 -9.38 7.26
CA ALA A 211 1.57 -8.19 7.60
C ALA A 211 2.25 -8.33 8.96
N LEU A 212 3.30 -7.54 9.17
CA LEU A 212 3.95 -7.44 10.48
C LEU A 212 3.07 -6.66 11.46
N ARG A 213 3.24 -6.97 12.76
CA ARG A 213 2.54 -6.28 13.84
C ARG A 213 2.78 -4.77 13.77
N GLY A 214 1.72 -4.00 13.92
CA GLY A 214 1.73 -2.54 13.83
C GLY A 214 1.43 -2.01 12.43
N ASN A 215 1.18 -2.89 11.44
CA ASN A 215 0.88 -2.47 10.08
C ASN A 215 -0.33 -1.55 9.98
N GLY A 216 -1.41 -1.85 10.71
CA GLY A 216 -2.64 -1.03 10.70
C GLY A 216 -2.61 0.14 11.67
N THR A 217 -1.69 0.17 12.66
CA THR A 217 -1.81 1.08 13.82
C THR A 217 -0.68 2.10 13.96
N ILE A 218 0.53 1.83 13.46
CA ILE A 218 1.61 2.82 13.49
C ILE A 218 1.26 3.98 12.56
N PRO A 219 1.22 5.24 13.05
CA PRO A 219 0.91 6.39 12.21
C PRO A 219 1.86 6.58 11.03
N ALA A 220 1.32 7.09 9.92
CA ALA A 220 2.04 7.32 8.67
C ALA A 220 3.30 8.18 8.83
N VAL A 221 3.24 9.18 9.72
CA VAL A 221 4.29 10.17 9.93
C VAL A 221 5.38 9.75 10.93
N TYR A 222 5.24 8.58 11.57
CA TYR A 222 6.20 8.12 12.56
C TYR A 222 7.40 7.40 11.91
N SER A 223 8.59 7.65 12.43
CA SER A 223 9.82 6.96 12.00
C SER A 223 9.74 5.43 12.17
N GLU A 224 8.91 4.97 13.10
CA GLU A 224 8.60 3.56 13.32
C GLU A 224 7.97 2.91 12.07
N ARG A 225 7.14 3.64 11.32
CA ARG A 225 6.58 3.19 10.04
C ARG A 225 7.68 2.86 9.02
N ILE A 226 8.72 3.68 8.95
CA ILE A 226 9.88 3.45 8.08
C ILE A 226 10.68 2.21 8.52
N ARG A 227 10.84 2.00 9.84
CA ARG A 227 11.49 0.78 10.35
C ARG A 227 10.68 -0.47 10.03
N LEU A 228 9.36 -0.41 10.21
CA LEU A 228 8.45 -1.51 9.86
C LEU A 228 8.59 -1.87 8.37
N ALA A 229 8.62 -0.87 7.48
CA ALA A 229 8.78 -1.08 6.04
C ALA A 229 10.09 -1.80 5.70
N LYS A 230 11.21 -1.41 6.33
CA LYS A 230 12.49 -2.11 6.15
C LYS A 230 12.42 -3.56 6.65
N HIS A 231 11.81 -3.79 7.82
CA HIS A 231 11.63 -5.14 8.36
C HIS A 231 10.78 -6.02 7.45
N ALA A 232 9.71 -5.49 6.86
CA ALA A 232 8.90 -6.22 5.90
C ALA A 232 9.70 -6.55 4.63
N GLY A 233 10.53 -5.61 4.14
CA GLY A 233 11.46 -5.87 3.04
C GLY A 233 12.49 -6.97 3.34
N MET A 234 12.95 -7.08 4.58
CA MET A 234 13.81 -8.21 4.99
C MET A 234 13.00 -9.50 5.12
N GLN A 235 11.78 -9.42 5.65
CA GLN A 235 10.93 -10.58 5.92
C GLN A 235 10.49 -11.29 4.64
N ILE A 236 10.19 -10.58 3.55
CA ILE A 236 9.79 -11.22 2.29
C ILE A 236 10.85 -12.20 1.78
N VAL A 237 12.13 -11.89 1.94
CA VAL A 237 13.23 -12.79 1.55
C VAL A 237 13.20 -14.08 2.38
N GLN A 238 12.82 -14.00 3.66
CA GLN A 238 12.65 -15.18 4.51
C GLN A 238 11.43 -16.01 4.11
N LEU A 239 10.33 -15.35 3.73
CA LEU A 239 9.12 -16.04 3.23
C LEU A 239 9.42 -16.80 1.94
N ILE A 240 10.20 -16.20 1.02
CA ILE A 240 10.64 -16.86 -0.21
C ILE A 240 11.51 -18.12 0.10
N LYS A 241 12.47 -17.98 1.02
CA LYS A 241 13.34 -19.12 1.42
C LYS A 241 12.55 -20.26 2.05
N LYS A 242 11.45 -19.97 2.74
CA LYS A 242 10.58 -20.96 3.40
C LYS A 242 9.40 -21.40 2.53
N ASP A 243 9.22 -20.79 1.37
CA ASP A 243 8.07 -20.98 0.45
C ASP A 243 6.71 -20.84 1.15
N ILE A 244 6.57 -19.85 2.05
CA ILE A 244 5.30 -19.56 2.74
C ILE A 244 4.48 -18.63 1.85
N ARG A 245 3.31 -19.09 1.43
CA ARG A 245 2.45 -18.45 0.44
C ARG A 245 1.13 -17.97 1.07
N PRO A 246 0.41 -17.01 0.44
CA PRO A 246 -0.86 -16.50 0.97
C PRO A 246 -1.93 -17.58 1.26
N ARG A 247 -1.96 -18.65 0.50
CA ARG A 247 -2.93 -19.74 0.70
C ARG A 247 -2.53 -20.78 1.77
N ASP A 248 -1.35 -20.61 2.36
CA ASP A 248 -0.85 -21.47 3.44
C ASP A 248 -1.20 -20.93 4.84
N ILE A 249 -1.73 -19.69 4.89
CA ILE A 249 -2.04 -18.95 6.11
C ILE A 249 -3.54 -18.80 6.33
#